data_6ebcb8c2d3c18a8f470284ea227ac5c0
#
_entry.id   6ebcb8c2d3c18a8f470284ea227ac5c0
#
_cell.length_a   1.000
_cell.length_b   1.000
_cell.length_c   1.000
_cell.angle_alpha   90.00
_cell.angle_beta   90.00
_cell.angle_gamma   90.00
#
_symmetry.space_group_name_H-M   'P 1'
#
loop_
_entity.id
_entity.type
_entity.pdbx_description
1 polymer ?
#
loop_
_entity_poly.entity_id
_entity_poly.type
_entity_poly.pdbx_seq_one_letter_code
_entity_poly.pdbx_strand_id
1 'polypeptide(L)'
;QKIMILIATDRLGIGDDELGKKLIINFIKTIKEMGDELWRLVLVNNGVKLTIDGSPVLEDLVAYENDGLTILVCGTCLTHFGLLEAKKIGETTNMLDIVTAMQIADKVVNI
;
A
#
# COMPACT_ATOMS: atom_id res chain seq x y z
N GLN A 1 -11.28 -14.89 -5.04
CA GLN A 1 -11.38 -13.54 -5.60
C GLN A 1 -10.02 -12.87 -5.66
N LYS A 2 -9.84 -11.99 -6.63
CA LYS A 2 -8.69 -11.11 -6.69
C LYS A 2 -9.09 -9.75 -6.13
N ILE A 3 -8.75 -9.50 -4.87
CA ILE A 3 -9.05 -8.23 -4.20
C ILE A 3 -7.81 -7.36 -4.23
N MET A 4 -7.97 -6.17 -4.79
CA MET A 4 -6.94 -5.15 -4.80
C MET A 4 -7.29 -4.08 -3.78
N ILE A 5 -6.33 -3.73 -2.92
CA ILE A 5 -6.48 -2.61 -1.99
C ILE A 5 -5.60 -1.46 -2.47
N LEU A 6 -6.22 -0.31 -2.70
CA LEU A 6 -5.53 0.93 -3.06
C LEU A 6 -5.48 1.82 -1.82
N ILE A 7 -4.28 2.10 -1.34
CA ILE A 7 -4.05 2.95 -0.16
C ILE A 7 -3.46 4.28 -0.62
N ALA A 8 -4.25 5.34 -0.50
CA ALA A 8 -3.86 6.69 -0.90
C ALA A 8 -3.50 7.59 0.29
N THR A 9 -3.26 7.00 1.44
CA THR A 9 -3.04 7.73 2.69
C THR A 9 -2.06 7.01 3.60
N ASP A 10 -1.37 7.76 4.44
CA ASP A 10 -0.63 7.21 5.58
C ASP A 10 -1.42 7.34 6.89
N ARG A 11 -2.69 7.79 6.80
CA ARG A 11 -3.62 7.98 7.93
C ARG A 11 -5.01 7.57 7.48
N LEU A 12 -5.59 6.60 8.14
CA LEU A 12 -6.93 6.15 7.77
C LEU A 12 -7.98 7.09 8.33
N GLY A 13 -8.74 7.71 7.42
CA GLY A 13 -9.82 8.63 7.78
C GLY A 13 -9.38 10.09 7.85
N ILE A 14 -10.38 10.99 7.80
CA ILE A 14 -10.20 12.43 7.91
C ILE A 14 -10.72 12.85 9.29
N GLY A 15 -9.92 13.62 10.02
CA GLY A 15 -10.26 14.07 11.37
C GLY A 15 -9.01 14.10 12.22
N ASP A 16 -8.93 13.23 13.20
CA ASP A 16 -7.77 13.16 14.10
C ASP A 16 -6.63 12.43 13.40
N ASP A 17 -5.51 13.12 13.17
CA ASP A 17 -4.35 12.57 12.45
C ASP A 17 -3.63 11.50 13.25
N GLU A 18 -3.53 11.66 14.55
CA GLU A 18 -2.87 10.69 15.42
C GLU A 18 -3.65 9.37 15.44
N LEU A 19 -4.97 9.47 15.54
CA LEU A 19 -5.86 8.31 15.43
C LEU A 19 -5.75 7.66 14.05
N GLY A 20 -5.72 8.47 13.00
CA GLY A 20 -5.59 7.97 11.63
C GLY A 20 -4.33 7.14 11.43
N LYS A 21 -3.22 7.54 12.04
CA LYS A 21 -1.95 6.78 12.00
C LYS A 21 -2.09 5.43 12.70
N LYS A 22 -2.75 5.40 13.85
CA LYS A 22 -3.02 4.15 14.56
C LYS A 22 -3.90 3.23 13.74
N LEU A 23 -4.92 3.79 13.10
CA LEU A 23 -5.87 3.01 12.30
C LEU A 23 -5.21 2.40 11.06
N ILE A 24 -4.35 3.14 10.36
CA ILE A 24 -3.70 2.58 9.17
C ILE A 24 -2.74 1.44 9.56
N ILE A 25 -2.06 1.56 10.69
CA ILE A 25 -1.20 0.50 11.20
C ILE A 25 -2.03 -0.76 11.49
N ASN A 26 -3.15 -0.60 12.20
CA ASN A 26 -4.05 -1.72 12.49
C ASN A 26 -4.60 -2.34 11.22
N PHE A 27 -4.98 -1.53 10.25
CA PHE A 27 -5.48 -1.99 8.97
C PHE A 27 -4.45 -2.86 8.25
N ILE A 28 -3.23 -2.34 8.09
CA ILE A 28 -2.14 -3.07 7.41
C ILE A 28 -1.85 -4.39 8.12
N LYS A 29 -1.80 -4.38 9.46
CA LYS A 29 -1.54 -5.61 10.23
C LYS A 29 -2.68 -6.62 10.12
N THR A 30 -3.90 -6.18 9.86
CA THR A 30 -5.09 -7.03 9.89
C THR A 30 -5.42 -7.64 8.52
N ILE A 31 -5.02 -7.01 7.42
CA ILE A 31 -5.39 -7.51 6.08
C ILE A 31 -4.79 -8.89 5.77
N LYS A 32 -3.84 -9.38 6.54
CA LYS A 32 -3.35 -10.76 6.44
C LYS A 32 -4.48 -11.78 6.61
N GLU A 33 -5.55 -11.42 7.34
CA GLU A 33 -6.70 -12.29 7.54
C GLU A 33 -7.50 -12.54 6.25
N MET A 34 -7.25 -11.74 5.21
CA MET A 34 -7.87 -11.96 3.90
C MET A 34 -7.29 -13.17 3.18
N GLY A 35 -6.11 -13.63 3.60
CA GLY A 35 -5.45 -14.77 2.98
C GLY A 35 -5.18 -14.56 1.50
N ASP A 36 -5.40 -15.59 0.71
CA ASP A 36 -5.12 -15.59 -0.74
C ASP A 36 -6.02 -14.64 -1.54
N GLU A 37 -7.09 -14.15 -0.96
CA GLU A 37 -7.95 -13.17 -1.62
C GLU A 37 -7.29 -11.79 -1.77
N LEU A 38 -6.35 -11.47 -0.89
CA LEU A 38 -5.55 -10.26 -1.04
C LEU A 38 -4.58 -10.45 -2.20
N TRP A 39 -4.93 -9.88 -3.36
CA TRP A 39 -4.21 -10.12 -4.61
C TRP A 39 -3.14 -9.07 -4.90
N ARG A 40 -3.45 -7.80 -4.66
CA ARG A 40 -2.52 -6.68 -4.88
C ARG A 40 -2.72 -5.64 -3.81
N LEU A 41 -1.62 -5.06 -3.38
CA LEU A 41 -1.62 -3.88 -2.53
C LEU A 41 -0.95 -2.75 -3.32
N VAL A 42 -1.65 -1.64 -3.50
CA VAL A 42 -1.17 -0.51 -4.30
C VAL A 42 -1.13 0.74 -3.43
N LEU A 43 0.02 1.41 -3.43
CA LEU A 43 0.25 2.58 -2.57
C LEU A 43 0.50 3.81 -3.44
N VAL A 44 -0.33 4.83 -3.25
CA VAL A 44 -0.26 6.09 -3.99
C VAL A 44 -0.35 7.26 -3.02
N ASN A 45 -0.03 8.46 -3.49
CA ASN A 45 -0.05 9.68 -2.69
C ASN A 45 0.70 9.45 -1.37
N ASN A 46 0.14 9.88 -0.24
CA ASN A 46 0.78 9.68 1.06
C ASN A 46 0.95 8.21 1.46
N GLY A 47 0.23 7.29 0.81
CA GLY A 47 0.39 5.86 1.03
C GLY A 47 1.79 5.36 0.74
N VAL A 48 2.52 5.98 -0.20
CA VAL A 48 3.89 5.57 -0.52
C VAL A 48 4.84 5.75 0.67
N LYS A 49 4.49 6.62 1.62
CA LYS A 49 5.29 6.86 2.83
C LYS A 49 5.30 5.66 3.77
N LEU A 50 4.40 4.71 3.59
CA LEU A 50 4.38 3.48 4.36
C LEU A 50 5.48 2.50 3.93
N THR A 51 6.12 2.72 2.79
CA THR A 51 7.13 1.82 2.22
C THR A 51 8.57 2.27 2.47
N ILE A 52 8.75 3.41 3.11
CA ILE A 52 10.10 3.98 3.32
C ILE A 52 10.68 3.56 4.66
N ASP A 53 11.98 3.78 4.80
CA ASP A 53 12.68 3.55 6.05
C ASP A 53 12.02 4.30 7.20
N GLY A 54 11.87 3.64 8.35
CA GLY A 54 11.20 4.21 9.52
C GLY A 54 9.70 4.03 9.55
N SER A 55 9.09 3.46 8.51
CA SER A 55 7.66 3.19 8.51
C SER A 55 7.28 2.20 9.61
N PRO A 56 6.21 2.46 10.38
CA PRO A 56 5.78 1.56 11.46
C PRO A 56 5.23 0.24 10.96
N VAL A 57 4.97 0.10 9.67
CA VAL A 57 4.43 -1.13 9.07
C VAL A 57 5.41 -1.78 8.08
N LEU A 58 6.66 -1.34 8.06
CA LEU A 58 7.61 -1.84 7.08
C LEU A 58 7.82 -3.35 7.20
N GLU A 59 7.95 -3.87 8.42
CA GLU A 59 8.12 -5.31 8.65
C GLU A 59 6.90 -6.10 8.20
N ASP A 60 5.70 -5.56 8.41
CA ASP A 60 4.47 -6.22 7.96
C ASP A 60 4.42 -6.30 6.43
N LEU A 61 4.80 -5.22 5.75
CA LEU A 61 4.82 -5.19 4.29
C LEU A 61 5.88 -6.14 3.72
N VAL A 62 7.03 -6.23 4.36
CA VAL A 62 8.07 -7.18 3.98
C VAL A 62 7.56 -8.62 4.11
N ALA A 63 6.87 -8.93 5.19
CA ALA A 63 6.29 -10.25 5.40
C ALA A 63 5.26 -10.59 4.32
N TYR A 64 4.39 -9.66 3.95
CA TYR A 64 3.42 -9.85 2.87
C TYR A 64 4.11 -10.14 1.53
N GLU A 65 5.14 -9.38 1.20
CA GLU A 65 5.87 -9.59 -0.05
C GLU A 65 6.59 -10.94 -0.05
N ASN A 66 7.15 -11.35 1.07
CA ASN A 66 7.79 -12.67 1.20
C ASN A 66 6.78 -13.80 1.05
N ASP A 67 5.53 -13.58 1.41
CA ASP A 67 4.44 -14.56 1.26
C ASP A 67 3.85 -14.55 -0.15
N GLY A 68 4.37 -13.72 -1.05
CA GLY A 68 3.98 -13.71 -2.46
C GLY A 68 3.04 -12.59 -2.86
N LEU A 69 2.69 -11.66 -1.96
CA LEU A 69 1.86 -10.52 -2.32
C LEU A 69 2.67 -9.55 -3.19
N THR A 70 2.08 -9.15 -4.31
CA THR A 70 2.64 -8.06 -5.12
C THR A 70 2.21 -6.73 -4.53
N ILE A 71 3.21 -5.91 -4.15
CA ILE A 71 3.00 -4.56 -3.62
C ILE A 71 3.53 -3.59 -4.65
N LEU A 72 2.64 -2.72 -5.17
CA LEU A 72 2.97 -1.72 -6.17
C LEU A 72 3.03 -0.34 -5.50
N VAL A 73 4.09 0.39 -5.77
CA VAL A 73 4.33 1.71 -5.17
C VAL A 73 4.47 2.75 -6.28
N CYS A 74 3.63 3.76 -6.26
CA CYS A 74 3.56 4.79 -7.31
C CYS A 74 4.89 5.55 -7.44
N GLY A 75 5.53 5.44 -8.61
CA GLY A 75 6.79 6.12 -8.89
C GLY A 75 6.65 7.63 -8.96
N THR A 76 5.58 8.14 -9.56
CA THR A 76 5.29 9.58 -9.61
C THR A 76 5.18 10.15 -8.20
N CYS A 77 4.49 9.44 -7.30
CA CYS A 77 4.31 9.87 -5.92
C CYS A 77 5.64 9.89 -5.16
N LEU A 78 6.42 8.83 -5.31
CA LEU A 78 7.75 8.75 -4.68
C LEU A 78 8.66 9.90 -5.14
N THR A 79 8.67 10.17 -6.45
CA THR A 79 9.47 11.24 -7.03
C THR A 79 9.01 12.61 -6.51
N HIS A 80 7.70 12.83 -6.46
CA HIS A 80 7.13 14.09 -5.96
C HIS A 80 7.58 14.40 -4.53
N PHE A 81 7.60 13.38 -3.68
CA PHE A 81 8.02 13.54 -2.28
C PHE A 81 9.53 13.44 -2.07
N GLY A 82 10.32 13.18 -3.14
CA GLY A 82 11.76 12.96 -3.00
C GLY A 82 12.11 11.67 -2.28
N LEU A 83 11.27 10.64 -2.39
CA LEU A 83 11.38 9.40 -1.63
C LEU A 83 11.77 8.18 -2.49
N LEU A 84 12.11 8.38 -3.76
CA LEU A 84 12.36 7.25 -4.67
C LEU A 84 13.44 6.31 -4.12
N GLU A 85 14.52 6.87 -3.57
CA GLU A 85 15.63 6.08 -3.01
C GLU A 85 15.35 5.61 -1.58
N ALA A 86 14.37 6.21 -0.90
CA ALA A 86 14.00 5.85 0.46
C ALA A 86 13.09 4.62 0.52
N LYS A 87 12.52 4.21 -0.60
CA LYS A 87 11.63 3.05 -0.67
C LYS A 87 12.39 1.78 -0.32
N LYS A 88 11.85 0.99 0.61
CA LYS A 88 12.44 -0.26 1.12
C LYS A 88 11.68 -1.51 0.71
N ILE A 89 10.45 -1.36 0.24
CA ILE A 89 9.57 -2.50 -0.05
C ILE A 89 8.69 -2.17 -1.26
N GLY A 90 8.29 -3.20 -1.99
CA GLY A 90 7.40 -3.09 -3.12
C GLY A 90 8.10 -2.77 -4.43
N GLU A 91 7.35 -2.88 -5.52
CA GLU A 91 7.80 -2.57 -6.87
C GLU A 91 7.37 -1.17 -7.24
N THR A 92 8.31 -0.34 -7.69
CA THR A 92 7.99 0.98 -8.23
C THR A 92 7.20 0.81 -9.52
N THR A 93 6.04 1.45 -9.61
CA THR A 93 5.10 1.25 -10.70
C THR A 93 4.64 2.59 -11.30
N ASN A 94 3.83 2.49 -12.32
CA ASN A 94 3.24 3.61 -13.05
C ASN A 94 1.71 3.48 -13.08
N MET A 95 1.04 4.52 -13.54
CA MET A 95 -0.42 4.55 -13.56
C MET A 95 -1.01 3.50 -14.51
N LEU A 96 -0.32 3.19 -15.61
CA LEU A 96 -0.79 2.14 -16.53
C LEU A 96 -0.89 0.78 -15.82
N ASP A 97 0.12 0.42 -15.04
CA ASP A 97 0.11 -0.84 -14.29
C ASP A 97 -1.00 -0.84 -13.25
N ILE A 98 -1.22 0.30 -12.59
CA ILE A 98 -2.28 0.43 -11.57
C ILE A 98 -3.66 0.25 -12.21
N VAL A 99 -3.91 0.95 -13.31
CA VAL A 99 -5.20 0.85 -14.03
C VAL A 99 -5.41 -0.57 -14.56
N THR A 100 -4.37 -1.19 -15.10
CA THR A 100 -4.45 -2.58 -15.56
C THR A 100 -4.79 -3.54 -14.42
N ALA A 101 -4.18 -3.33 -13.26
CA ALA A 101 -4.51 -4.15 -12.07
C ALA A 101 -5.97 -3.97 -11.66
N MET A 102 -6.49 -2.73 -11.72
CA MET A 102 -7.90 -2.46 -11.44
C MET A 102 -8.83 -3.24 -12.38
N GLN A 103 -8.46 -3.35 -13.65
CA GLN A 103 -9.26 -4.08 -14.64
C GLN A 103 -9.27 -5.60 -14.39
N ILE A 104 -8.17 -6.12 -13.89
CA ILE A 104 -8.02 -7.56 -13.62
C ILE A 104 -8.67 -7.95 -12.28
N ALA A 105 -8.65 -7.06 -11.31
CA ALA A 105 -9.20 -7.32 -9.99
C ALA A 105 -10.70 -7.61 -10.03
N ASP A 106 -11.15 -8.55 -9.22
CA ASP A 106 -12.58 -8.80 -9.02
C ASP A 106 -13.20 -7.69 -8.16
N LYS A 107 -12.43 -7.15 -7.23
CA LYS A 107 -12.88 -6.10 -6.32
C LYS A 107 -11.72 -5.16 -6.03
N VAL A 108 -12.02 -3.85 -6.01
CA VAL A 108 -11.07 -2.82 -5.63
C VAL A 108 -11.58 -2.11 -4.38
N VAL A 109 -10.77 -2.09 -3.35
CA VAL A 109 -11.06 -1.40 -2.09
C VAL A 109 -10.17 -0.17 -2.00
N ASN A 110 -10.75 1.00 -1.83
CA ASN A 110 -10.02 2.27 -1.68
C ASN A 110 -9.99 2.70 -0.21
N ILE A 111 -8.78 2.99 0.24
CA ILE A 111 -8.55 3.49 1.60
C ILE A 111 -8.03 4.93 1.52
#